data_18ca881feb4611750251ce9b3d3e21d6
#
_entry.id   18ca881feb4611750251ce9b3d3e21d6
#
_cell.length_a   1.000
_cell.length_b   1.000
_cell.length_c   1.000
_cell.angle_alpha   90.00
_cell.angle_beta   90.00
_cell.angle_gamma   90.00
#
_symmetry.space_group_name_H-M   'P 1'
#
loop_
_entity.id
_entity.type
_entity.pdbx_description
1 polymer ?
#
loop_
_entity_poly.entity_id
_entity_poly.type
_entity_poly.pdbx_seq_one_letter_code
_entity_poly.pdbx_strand_id
1 'polypeptide(L)'
;MKKIVFVLLVALAFSCGDNKKEQKVETNTETKADKPAFPTSTAEAKDGVIVIEGNDQMKFNKTEIRVKAGEKITLTLKHVGKMEKAVMGHNWALLAAGADVATIGNAAAMEAENDYIPAEYADQILVHTKMIGGGESDTIEFEAPTEPGTYTFMCTFPGHYALMQGKFIVE
;
A
#
# COMPACT_ATOMS: atom_id res chain seq x y z
N MET A 1 39.78 48.58 -27.48
CA MET A 1 39.47 48.75 -28.90
C MET A 1 38.02 48.19 -29.09
N LYS A 2 37.06 48.95 -28.90
CA LYS A 2 36.16 49.69 -29.80
C LYS A 2 35.69 48.87 -31.03
N LYS A 3 34.41 48.61 -31.06
CA LYS A 3 33.42 48.83 -32.15
C LYS A 3 32.17 48.02 -31.81
N ILE A 4 31.06 48.57 -31.38
CA ILE A 4 29.99 49.45 -31.87
C ILE A 4 29.35 48.94 -33.18
N VAL A 5 27.98 48.86 -33.06
CA VAL A 5 26.94 49.11 -34.13
C VAL A 5 26.51 47.85 -34.88
N PHE A 6 25.23 47.48 -34.98
CA PHE A 6 24.10 48.23 -35.54
C PHE A 6 22.73 47.62 -35.16
N VAL A 7 21.84 48.51 -34.87
CA VAL A 7 20.39 48.39 -34.75
C VAL A 7 19.79 48.14 -36.13
N LEU A 8 18.83 47.25 -36.22
CA LEU A 8 17.80 47.36 -37.26
C LEU A 8 16.42 46.99 -36.69
N LEU A 9 15.67 48.06 -36.51
CA LEU A 9 14.25 48.05 -36.20
C LEU A 9 13.50 47.89 -37.52
N VAL A 10 12.63 46.91 -37.65
CA VAL A 10 11.58 46.89 -38.68
C VAL A 10 10.25 46.59 -38.02
N ALA A 11 9.49 47.63 -37.85
CA ALA A 11 8.07 47.57 -37.55
C ALA A 11 7.31 47.47 -38.89
N LEU A 12 6.44 46.51 -39.01
CA LEU A 12 5.34 46.54 -39.97
C LEU A 12 4.07 46.04 -39.30
N ALA A 13 3.15 46.97 -39.26
CA ALA A 13 1.81 46.81 -38.76
C ALA A 13 0.86 46.31 -39.83
N PHE A 14 -0.33 45.95 -39.38
CA PHE A 14 -1.61 45.70 -40.06
C PHE A 14 -1.85 44.33 -40.68
N SER A 15 -2.77 43.58 -40.10
CA SER A 15 -4.11 43.51 -40.68
C SER A 15 -5.08 42.79 -39.72
N CYS A 16 -6.14 43.47 -39.36
CA CYS A 16 -7.36 42.88 -38.77
C CYS A 16 -8.03 41.97 -39.80
N GLY A 17 -8.49 40.82 -39.34
CA GLY A 17 -9.35 39.90 -40.09
C GLY A 17 -10.14 39.06 -39.10
N ASP A 18 -11.34 39.54 -38.77
CA ASP A 18 -12.35 38.75 -38.06
C ASP A 18 -12.67 37.48 -38.88
N ASN A 19 -12.47 36.32 -38.29
CA ASN A 19 -13.20 35.14 -38.69
C ASN A 19 -13.35 34.21 -37.48
N LYS A 20 -14.47 34.39 -36.82
CA LYS A 20 -15.02 33.54 -35.78
C LYS A 20 -15.35 32.17 -36.38
N LYS A 21 -14.44 31.24 -36.30
CA LYS A 21 -14.75 29.83 -36.42
C LYS A 21 -14.55 29.20 -35.05
N GLU A 22 -15.67 28.90 -34.43
CA GLU A 22 -15.74 28.00 -33.27
C GLU A 22 -15.04 26.69 -33.64
N GLN A 23 -13.82 26.51 -33.21
CA GLN A 23 -13.20 25.18 -33.13
C GLN A 23 -13.78 24.51 -31.91
N LYS A 24 -14.74 23.63 -32.17
CA LYS A 24 -15.20 22.63 -31.24
C LYS A 24 -13.97 21.81 -30.83
N VAL A 25 -13.47 22.06 -29.61
CA VAL A 25 -12.49 21.21 -28.99
C VAL A 25 -13.21 19.90 -28.68
N GLU A 26 -13.01 18.92 -29.53
CA GLU A 26 -13.33 17.54 -29.18
C GLU A 26 -12.33 17.13 -28.10
N THR A 27 -12.80 17.17 -26.88
CA THR A 27 -12.15 16.54 -25.75
C THR A 27 -12.17 15.04 -26.03
N ASN A 28 -11.10 14.52 -26.58
CA ASN A 28 -10.82 13.10 -26.58
C ASN A 28 -10.71 12.70 -25.10
N THR A 29 -11.81 12.26 -24.54
CA THR A 29 -11.81 11.50 -23.31
C THR A 29 -11.20 10.15 -23.65
N GLU A 30 -9.89 10.05 -23.54
CA GLU A 30 -9.24 8.74 -23.43
C GLU A 30 -9.89 8.02 -22.24
N THR A 31 -10.76 7.10 -22.58
CA THR A 31 -11.27 6.12 -21.65
C THR A 31 -10.08 5.26 -21.23
N LYS A 32 -9.42 5.69 -20.15
CA LYS A 32 -8.46 4.85 -19.44
C LYS A 32 -9.21 3.56 -19.16
N ALA A 33 -8.82 2.47 -19.84
CA ALA A 33 -9.31 1.15 -19.52
C ALA A 33 -8.97 0.92 -18.03
N ASP A 34 -9.99 0.94 -17.19
CA ASP A 34 -9.88 0.61 -15.78
C ASP A 34 -9.40 -0.85 -15.71
N LYS A 35 -8.10 -1.01 -15.47
CA LYS A 35 -7.57 -2.28 -14.98
C LYS A 35 -8.36 -2.56 -13.69
N PRO A 36 -9.06 -3.70 -13.56
CA PRO A 36 -9.89 -3.97 -12.41
C PRO A 36 -9.08 -3.71 -11.14
N ALA A 37 -9.59 -2.79 -10.32
CA ALA A 37 -8.96 -2.47 -9.04
C ALA A 37 -8.95 -3.75 -8.20
N PHE A 38 -7.82 -4.03 -7.56
CA PHE A 38 -7.74 -5.12 -6.58
C PHE A 38 -8.76 -4.82 -5.49
N PRO A 39 -9.80 -5.64 -5.31
CA PRO A 39 -10.89 -5.31 -4.40
C PRO A 39 -10.39 -5.28 -2.96
N THR A 40 -10.57 -4.16 -2.30
CA THR A 40 -10.33 -4.03 -0.86
C THR A 40 -11.66 -4.12 -0.13
N SER A 41 -11.75 -4.88 0.94
CA SER A 41 -12.98 -5.12 1.67
C SER A 41 -12.76 -5.18 3.18
N THR A 42 -13.86 -5.01 3.91
CA THR A 42 -13.97 -5.42 5.31
C THR A 42 -14.19 -6.94 5.36
N ALA A 43 -13.55 -7.62 6.29
CA ALA A 43 -13.81 -9.02 6.60
C ALA A 43 -14.24 -9.18 8.05
N GLU A 44 -15.26 -9.98 8.26
CA GLU A 44 -15.53 -10.58 9.57
C GLU A 44 -14.87 -11.96 9.61
N ALA A 45 -14.21 -12.28 10.71
CA ALA A 45 -13.71 -13.64 10.92
C ALA A 45 -14.92 -14.56 11.06
N LYS A 46 -15.12 -15.42 10.07
CA LYS A 46 -16.12 -16.46 10.17
C LYS A 46 -15.51 -17.67 10.88
N ASP A 47 -15.99 -17.94 12.08
CA ASP A 47 -15.46 -19.03 12.93
C ASP A 47 -13.94 -18.89 13.15
N GLY A 48 -13.43 -17.66 13.31
CA GLY A 48 -12.03 -17.37 13.51
C GLY A 48 -11.13 -17.55 12.28
N VAL A 49 -11.67 -17.86 11.10
CA VAL A 49 -10.86 -18.11 9.88
C VAL A 49 -10.80 -16.85 9.03
N ILE A 50 -9.58 -16.43 8.71
CA ILE A 50 -9.28 -15.24 7.89
C ILE A 50 -8.34 -15.63 6.76
N VAL A 51 -8.71 -15.29 5.52
CA VAL A 51 -7.80 -15.34 4.38
C VAL A 51 -7.60 -13.91 3.89
N ILE A 52 -6.35 -13.46 3.86
CA ILE A 52 -5.95 -12.17 3.33
C ILE A 52 -4.99 -12.36 2.16
N GLU A 53 -5.12 -11.55 1.12
CA GLU A 53 -4.29 -11.65 -0.07
C GLU A 53 -3.48 -10.36 -0.24
N GLY A 54 -2.20 -10.51 -0.60
CA GLY A 54 -1.31 -9.44 -1.05
C GLY A 54 -0.98 -9.61 -2.53
N ASN A 55 -0.66 -8.51 -3.23
CA ASN A 55 -0.36 -8.54 -4.65
C ASN A 55 0.85 -7.68 -5.05
N ASP A 56 1.31 -7.79 -6.31
CA ASP A 56 2.45 -7.02 -6.85
C ASP A 56 2.21 -5.50 -6.94
N GLN A 57 1.10 -4.99 -6.45
CA GLN A 57 0.79 -3.56 -6.37
C GLN A 57 0.88 -3.01 -4.93
N MET A 58 1.49 -3.77 -4.02
CA MET A 58 1.59 -3.42 -2.59
C MET A 58 0.21 -3.16 -1.98
N LYS A 59 -0.74 -4.10 -2.17
CA LYS A 59 -2.10 -3.98 -1.61
C LYS A 59 -2.54 -5.27 -0.97
N PHE A 60 -3.19 -5.13 0.19
CA PHE A 60 -4.02 -6.18 0.76
C PHE A 60 -5.44 -6.09 0.20
N ASN A 61 -6.09 -7.25 0.00
CA ASN A 61 -7.51 -7.29 -0.38
C ASN A 61 -8.47 -7.00 0.78
N LYS A 62 -7.94 -6.93 2.00
CA LYS A 62 -8.69 -6.58 3.22
C LYS A 62 -7.98 -5.43 3.93
N THR A 63 -8.70 -4.36 4.19
CA THR A 63 -8.22 -3.18 4.91
C THR A 63 -8.84 -3.06 6.29
N GLU A 64 -9.85 -3.88 6.58
CA GLU A 64 -10.47 -3.98 7.89
C GLU A 64 -10.83 -5.44 8.18
N ILE A 65 -10.50 -5.91 9.38
CA ILE A 65 -10.81 -7.24 9.89
C ILE A 65 -11.48 -7.05 11.24
N ARG A 66 -12.63 -7.71 11.47
CA ARG A 66 -13.37 -7.69 12.74
C ARG A 66 -13.36 -9.06 13.38
N VAL A 67 -13.06 -9.10 14.66
CA VAL A 67 -12.97 -10.33 15.48
C VAL A 67 -13.51 -10.06 16.88
N LYS A 68 -13.84 -11.14 17.58
CA LYS A 68 -14.19 -11.04 19.00
C LYS A 68 -12.94 -11.04 19.87
N ALA A 69 -13.01 -10.35 21.01
CA ALA A 69 -11.94 -10.36 21.99
C ALA A 69 -11.61 -11.79 22.45
N GLY A 70 -10.33 -12.17 22.45
CA GLY A 70 -9.87 -13.50 22.84
C GLY A 70 -10.25 -14.63 21.88
N GLU A 71 -10.79 -14.34 20.72
CA GLU A 71 -11.14 -15.35 19.72
C GLU A 71 -9.88 -16.04 19.17
N LYS A 72 -9.94 -17.36 18.99
CA LYS A 72 -8.89 -18.10 18.28
C LYS A 72 -8.97 -17.83 16.80
N ILE A 73 -7.89 -17.32 16.25
CA ILE A 73 -7.79 -16.91 14.83
C ILE A 73 -6.84 -17.83 14.10
N THR A 74 -7.28 -18.32 12.94
CA THR A 74 -6.44 -18.94 11.91
C THR A 74 -6.36 -17.97 10.73
N LEU A 75 -5.23 -17.32 10.56
CA LEU A 75 -5.00 -16.35 9.47
C LEU A 75 -4.07 -16.95 8.42
N THR A 76 -4.53 -16.95 7.17
CA THR A 76 -3.72 -17.31 6.02
C THR A 76 -3.45 -16.08 5.16
N LEU A 77 -2.17 -15.72 5.02
CA LEU A 77 -1.71 -14.77 4.02
C LEU A 77 -1.40 -15.52 2.72
N LYS A 78 -1.89 -15.00 1.58
CA LYS A 78 -1.56 -15.49 0.23
C LYS A 78 -0.95 -14.37 -0.60
N HIS A 79 0.17 -14.61 -1.26
CA HIS A 79 0.70 -13.69 -2.26
C HIS A 79 0.16 -14.08 -3.64
N VAL A 80 -0.85 -13.34 -4.13
CA VAL A 80 -1.50 -13.62 -5.42
C VAL A 80 -0.80 -12.98 -6.61
N GLY A 81 0.33 -12.30 -6.38
CA GLY A 81 1.24 -11.79 -7.41
C GLY A 81 2.18 -12.88 -7.94
N LYS A 82 3.19 -12.43 -8.68
CA LYS A 82 4.18 -13.30 -9.35
C LYS A 82 5.63 -12.92 -9.02
N MET A 83 5.85 -11.77 -8.37
CA MET A 83 7.18 -11.27 -8.09
C MET A 83 7.82 -12.05 -6.94
N GLU A 84 9.14 -12.26 -7.04
CA GLU A 84 9.91 -13.00 -6.04
C GLU A 84 9.92 -12.28 -4.67
N LYS A 85 10.11 -13.07 -3.61
CA LYS A 85 10.16 -12.58 -2.21
C LYS A 85 11.16 -11.43 -2.02
N ALA A 86 12.31 -11.49 -2.66
CA ALA A 86 13.35 -10.47 -2.52
C ALA A 86 12.98 -9.10 -3.14
N VAL A 87 11.98 -9.08 -4.06
CA VAL A 87 11.58 -7.88 -4.81
C VAL A 87 10.24 -7.33 -4.32
N MET A 88 9.31 -8.22 -3.98
CA MET A 88 7.94 -7.89 -3.62
C MET A 88 7.42 -8.83 -2.51
N GLY A 89 8.26 -9.06 -1.50
CA GLY A 89 7.88 -9.89 -0.36
C GLY A 89 6.71 -9.29 0.42
N HIS A 90 5.86 -10.15 0.95
CA HIS A 90 4.78 -9.74 1.84
C HIS A 90 4.75 -10.60 3.10
N ASN A 91 4.52 -9.95 4.21
CA ASN A 91 4.04 -10.57 5.43
C ASN A 91 2.80 -9.83 5.93
N TRP A 92 2.19 -10.37 6.96
CA TRP A 92 1.13 -9.73 7.73
C TRP A 92 1.58 -9.69 9.19
N ALA A 93 1.69 -8.51 9.76
CA ALA A 93 2.10 -8.31 11.14
C ALA A 93 1.04 -7.49 11.87
N LEU A 94 0.55 -8.00 13.01
CA LEU A 94 -0.38 -7.30 13.90
C LEU A 94 0.42 -6.54 14.95
N LEU A 95 0.17 -5.26 15.05
CA LEU A 95 0.83 -4.38 16.00
C LEU A 95 0.03 -4.22 17.29
N ALA A 96 0.71 -3.96 18.37
CA ALA A 96 0.09 -3.55 19.64
C ALA A 96 -0.70 -2.24 19.47
N ALA A 97 -1.68 -2.03 20.34
CA ALA A 97 -2.48 -0.81 20.30
C ALA A 97 -1.60 0.43 20.50
N GLY A 98 -1.77 1.42 19.61
CA GLY A 98 -1.01 2.67 19.64
C GLY A 98 0.43 2.59 19.11
N ALA A 99 0.88 1.43 18.60
CA ALA A 99 2.20 1.32 17.99
C ALA A 99 2.33 2.22 16.74
N ASP A 100 3.50 2.83 16.58
CA ASP A 100 3.77 3.71 15.44
C ASP A 100 4.22 2.92 14.21
N VAL A 101 3.32 2.86 13.21
CA VAL A 101 3.53 2.10 11.96
C VAL A 101 4.78 2.55 11.21
N ALA A 102 5.03 3.86 11.15
CA ALA A 102 6.14 4.39 10.37
C ALA A 102 7.49 4.10 11.06
N THR A 103 7.54 4.22 12.39
CA THR A 103 8.73 3.89 13.18
C THR A 103 9.08 2.41 13.03
N ILE A 104 8.11 1.51 13.23
CA ILE A 104 8.34 0.07 13.10
C ILE A 104 8.67 -0.31 11.66
N GLY A 105 7.96 0.24 10.66
CA GLY A 105 8.21 -0.04 9.24
C GLY A 105 9.57 0.43 8.75
N ASN A 106 10.08 1.55 9.27
CA ASN A 106 11.44 2.03 8.96
C ASN A 106 12.50 1.15 9.62
N ALA A 107 12.31 0.75 10.87
CA ALA A 107 13.22 -0.17 11.55
C ALA A 107 13.27 -1.54 10.84
N ALA A 108 12.11 -2.04 10.43
CA ALA A 108 11.98 -3.30 9.70
C ALA A 108 12.85 -3.36 8.43
N ALA A 109 13.03 -2.24 7.73
CA ALA A 109 13.84 -2.18 6.51
C ALA A 109 15.30 -2.60 6.71
N MET A 110 15.81 -2.56 7.94
CA MET A 110 17.18 -2.94 8.29
C MET A 110 17.34 -4.40 8.73
N GLU A 111 16.23 -5.15 8.81
CA GLU A 111 16.15 -6.49 9.41
C GLU A 111 15.88 -7.59 8.37
N ALA A 112 16.54 -7.50 7.22
CA ALA A 112 16.34 -8.45 6.12
C ALA A 112 16.60 -9.92 6.52
N GLU A 113 17.59 -10.15 7.39
CA GLU A 113 17.95 -11.48 7.90
C GLU A 113 16.88 -12.07 8.85
N ASN A 114 16.01 -11.23 9.38
CA ASN A 114 14.93 -11.59 10.29
C ASN A 114 13.53 -11.40 9.66
N ASP A 115 13.39 -11.73 8.39
CA ASP A 115 12.13 -11.56 7.62
C ASP A 115 11.50 -10.15 7.81
N TYR A 116 12.35 -9.13 7.98
CA TYR A 116 11.94 -7.74 8.22
C TYR A 116 11.10 -7.55 9.49
N ILE A 117 11.36 -8.34 10.53
CA ILE A 117 10.77 -8.18 11.87
C ILE A 117 11.81 -7.54 12.78
N PRO A 118 11.65 -6.26 13.16
CA PRO A 118 12.65 -5.55 13.94
C PRO A 118 12.64 -6.02 15.40
N ALA A 119 13.74 -6.61 15.83
CA ALA A 119 13.90 -7.14 17.19
C ALA A 119 13.73 -6.05 18.27
N GLU A 120 14.09 -4.82 17.96
CA GLU A 120 13.92 -3.65 18.84
C GLU A 120 12.45 -3.36 19.19
N TYR A 121 11.50 -3.76 18.31
CA TYR A 121 10.06 -3.56 18.48
C TYR A 121 9.29 -4.87 18.64
N ALA A 122 9.95 -5.93 19.06
CA ALA A 122 9.33 -7.26 19.21
C ALA A 122 8.16 -7.26 20.20
N ASP A 123 8.18 -6.39 21.21
CA ASP A 123 7.10 -6.19 22.18
C ASP A 123 5.88 -5.45 21.59
N GLN A 124 6.06 -4.78 20.46
CA GLN A 124 4.99 -4.06 19.75
C GLN A 124 4.45 -4.82 18.53
N ILE A 125 5.02 -5.97 18.20
CA ILE A 125 4.52 -6.86 17.13
C ILE A 125 3.94 -8.10 17.79
N LEU A 126 2.61 -8.15 17.90
CA LEU A 126 1.89 -9.20 18.64
C LEU A 126 2.03 -10.57 17.98
N VAL A 127 1.95 -10.61 16.64
CA VAL A 127 2.07 -11.82 15.83
C VAL A 127 2.35 -11.44 14.38
N HIS A 128 3.00 -12.32 13.64
CA HIS A 128 3.26 -12.12 12.21
C HIS A 128 3.34 -13.44 11.44
N THR A 129 3.08 -13.38 10.13
CA THR A 129 3.39 -14.46 9.19
C THR A 129 4.86 -14.38 8.78
N LYS A 130 5.35 -15.44 8.14
CA LYS A 130 6.61 -15.37 7.41
C LYS A 130 6.52 -14.39 6.25
N MET A 131 7.68 -13.92 5.78
CA MET A 131 7.78 -13.20 4.52
C MET A 131 7.65 -14.18 3.36
N ILE A 132 6.67 -13.97 2.47
CA ILE A 132 6.35 -14.82 1.33
C ILE A 132 6.49 -14.09 0.00
N GLY A 133 6.81 -14.83 -1.07
CA GLY A 133 6.87 -14.34 -2.46
C GLY A 133 5.65 -14.74 -3.28
N GLY A 134 5.63 -14.35 -4.56
CA GLY A 134 4.53 -14.61 -5.48
C GLY A 134 4.15 -16.09 -5.59
N GLY A 135 2.86 -16.38 -5.43
CA GLY A 135 2.30 -17.73 -5.44
C GLY A 135 2.41 -18.50 -4.12
N GLU A 136 3.12 -17.95 -3.13
CA GLU A 136 3.28 -18.59 -1.82
C GLU A 136 2.16 -18.21 -0.85
N SER A 137 2.06 -18.97 0.25
CA SER A 137 1.16 -18.68 1.36
C SER A 137 1.79 -19.10 2.68
N ASP A 138 1.39 -18.44 3.77
CA ASP A 138 1.73 -18.80 5.13
C ASP A 138 0.49 -18.70 6.03
N THR A 139 0.39 -19.59 7.01
CA THR A 139 -0.75 -19.64 7.93
C THR A 139 -0.24 -19.61 9.36
N ILE A 140 -0.87 -18.75 10.17
CA ILE A 140 -0.60 -18.63 11.60
C ILE A 140 -1.87 -18.83 12.40
N GLU A 141 -1.72 -19.31 13.63
CA GLU A 141 -2.79 -19.42 14.62
C GLU A 141 -2.43 -18.58 15.84
N PHE A 142 -3.36 -17.76 16.31
CA PHE A 142 -3.15 -16.91 17.49
C PHE A 142 -4.49 -16.60 18.18
N GLU A 143 -4.42 -16.09 19.40
CA GLU A 143 -5.59 -15.52 20.08
C GLU A 143 -5.65 -14.01 19.80
N ALA A 144 -6.81 -13.52 19.40
CA ALA A 144 -7.06 -12.09 19.25
C ALA A 144 -6.81 -11.39 20.58
N PRO A 145 -6.35 -10.13 20.58
CA PRO A 145 -6.24 -9.37 21.83
C PRO A 145 -7.53 -9.41 22.65
N THR A 146 -7.40 -9.48 23.97
CA THR A 146 -8.54 -9.50 24.88
C THR A 146 -9.12 -8.11 25.16
N GLU A 147 -8.33 -7.06 24.90
CA GLU A 147 -8.76 -5.68 25.05
C GLU A 147 -9.47 -5.22 23.77
N PRO A 148 -10.78 -4.87 23.84
CA PRO A 148 -11.48 -4.31 22.70
C PRO A 148 -10.82 -3.03 22.21
N GLY A 149 -10.76 -2.86 20.88
CA GLY A 149 -10.11 -1.68 20.32
C GLY A 149 -9.73 -1.85 18.86
N THR A 150 -9.05 -0.84 18.34
CA THR A 150 -8.51 -0.85 16.99
C THR A 150 -7.00 -1.02 17.03
N TYR A 151 -6.55 -2.11 16.45
CA TYR A 151 -5.15 -2.45 16.23
C TYR A 151 -4.81 -2.22 14.77
N THR A 152 -3.53 -2.03 14.45
CA THR A 152 -3.09 -1.92 13.07
C THR A 152 -2.39 -3.21 12.65
N PHE A 153 -2.69 -3.69 11.45
CA PHE A 153 -1.83 -4.67 10.80
C PHE A 153 -1.13 -4.04 9.60
N MET A 154 0.06 -4.53 9.27
CA MET A 154 0.83 -4.03 8.14
C MET A 154 1.71 -5.12 7.51
N CYS A 155 2.25 -4.83 6.32
CA CYS A 155 3.39 -5.53 5.74
C CYS A 155 4.68 -4.81 6.16
N THR A 156 5.66 -5.56 6.66
CA THR A 156 6.94 -4.99 7.13
C THR A 156 8.03 -4.97 6.07
N PHE A 157 7.80 -5.49 4.86
CA PHE A 157 8.75 -5.37 3.76
C PHE A 157 9.08 -3.89 3.48
N PRO A 158 10.33 -3.52 3.17
CA PRO A 158 10.77 -2.13 3.05
C PRO A 158 9.84 -1.25 2.22
N GLY A 159 9.31 -0.19 2.84
CA GLY A 159 8.42 0.78 2.21
C GLY A 159 6.95 0.33 2.04
N HIS A 160 6.62 -0.96 2.20
CA HIS A 160 5.27 -1.47 1.99
C HIS A 160 4.25 -0.96 3.01
N TYR A 161 4.68 -0.75 4.26
CA TYR A 161 3.80 -0.29 5.35
C TYR A 161 3.01 0.98 5.00
N ALA A 162 3.53 1.83 4.11
CA ALA A 162 2.86 3.05 3.69
C ALA A 162 1.54 2.80 2.93
N LEU A 163 1.43 1.66 2.24
CA LEU A 163 0.29 1.28 1.41
C LEU A 163 -0.39 -0.01 1.87
N MET A 164 0.39 -0.95 2.44
CA MET A 164 -0.08 -2.27 2.89
C MET A 164 -0.29 -2.27 4.39
N GLN A 165 -1.37 -1.67 4.83
CA GLN A 165 -1.82 -1.64 6.21
C GLN A 165 -3.34 -1.64 6.31
N GLY A 166 -3.86 -1.97 7.48
CA GLY A 166 -5.28 -1.97 7.74
C GLY A 166 -5.61 -2.03 9.22
N LYS A 167 -6.89 -2.09 9.52
CA LYS A 167 -7.43 -2.12 10.89
C LYS A 167 -7.82 -3.54 11.27
N PHE A 168 -7.39 -3.97 12.44
CA PHE A 168 -7.86 -5.17 13.09
C PHE A 168 -8.69 -4.72 14.32
N ILE A 169 -10.00 -4.87 14.22
CA ILE A 169 -10.97 -4.36 15.19
C ILE A 169 -11.39 -5.52 16.08
N VAL A 170 -11.12 -5.37 17.36
CA VAL A 170 -11.50 -6.31 18.40
C VAL A 170 -12.75 -5.78 19.10
N GLU A 171 -13.82 -6.60 19.13
CA GLU A 171 -15.15 -6.28 19.70
C GLU A 171 -15.50 -7.18 20.88
#